data_c2f38ba47bd4ee874cc451026c9b8e46
#
_entry.id   c2f38ba47bd4ee874cc451026c9b8e46
#
_cell.length_a   1.000
_cell.length_b   1.000
_cell.length_c   1.000
_cell.angle_alpha   90.00
_cell.angle_beta   90.00
_cell.angle_gamma   90.00
#
_symmetry.space_group_name_H-M   'P 1'
#
loop_
_entity.id
_entity.type
_entity.pdbx_description
1 polymer ?
#
loop_
_entity_poly.entity_id
_entity_poly.type
_entity_poly.pdbx_seq_one_letter_code
_entity_poly.pdbx_strand_id
1 'polypeptide(L)'
;VTRTVPARRRTTLAAAVAAVSLSVTAAAPALSAPGNGNGNGNGSASQGQARSNDLSATRGNKVNDAAALAPHLVGQTLDWEACDFGSERLNARFNAIPGTACADVTVPRDWKNPEDGHTITLRVAKTETSKGNPERQGIALVNPGGPGGSGLPWGPAMAERAPELAEQYDFIGFDPRGVGQSTALECTYTPNPEHDVWQDTKAQVDACLENELTPYITTEQTVYDMDFIRAVLGEEKTSYIGYSYGTWLGSWYQRVFPQHTHRFLLDSAVDISRDGLQTTWDLQPRSRDRQFQDAMLPYVARHDEIFDLGDDPMQIRERWEDVGGTRTQLGMIVAGSFLLPAMYDTSQYLDAGSVIAAYIRIMESEAAATDPAGQRTQIERILAEARASLPAEERDSFDRFAARGLETVGEREQLVAATQAGDAVTFEGAFSAIRCQDGQWNTSQGYWTSWVDDLGRKAPWIGVLMGPSECMYWPAQTSMPSQPGGKGAPNTVIVQSELDAATPYEGGHRAAGVLRNTSLISVDNEGTHGLFPYGTECVDTPIRDYFLTGAQPAEKSLCDAVPLPLETQPVQVAGAPTHKGDIKISMRTDAVREANRITHDAIERQLIDSRAVTPDIEAFLED
;
A
#
# COMPACT_ATOMS: atom_id res chain seq x y z
N VAL A 1 -16.26 -20.97 45.47
CA VAL A 1 -17.02 -19.87 44.79
C VAL A 1 -15.97 -19.09 44.02
N THR A 2 -15.71 -19.58 42.82
CA THR A 2 -14.80 -18.95 41.84
C THR A 2 -15.59 -17.91 41.03
N ARG A 3 -15.22 -16.65 41.16
CA ARG A 3 -15.74 -15.56 40.33
C ARG A 3 -14.98 -15.52 39.04
N THR A 4 -15.63 -15.89 37.95
CA THR A 4 -15.19 -15.62 36.57
C THR A 4 -15.36 -14.15 36.28
N VAL A 5 -14.27 -13.48 35.91
CA VAL A 5 -14.23 -12.14 35.37
C VAL A 5 -14.57 -12.23 33.89
N PRO A 6 -15.55 -11.48 33.36
CA PRO A 6 -15.81 -11.51 31.93
C PRO A 6 -14.69 -10.81 31.15
N ALA A 7 -14.15 -11.50 30.16
CA ALA A 7 -13.23 -10.92 29.18
C ALA A 7 -13.94 -9.74 28.48
N ARG A 8 -13.40 -8.55 28.63
CA ARG A 8 -13.77 -7.41 27.79
C ARG A 8 -13.26 -7.69 26.39
N ARG A 9 -14.17 -7.87 25.44
CA ARG A 9 -13.86 -7.79 24.02
C ARG A 9 -13.27 -6.39 23.78
N ARG A 10 -11.97 -6.33 23.49
CA ARG A 10 -11.34 -5.14 22.92
C ARG A 10 -11.75 -5.14 21.44
N THR A 11 -12.70 -4.29 21.08
CA THR A 11 -12.89 -3.86 19.71
C THR A 11 -11.72 -2.93 19.40
N THR A 12 -10.72 -3.39 18.72
CA THR A 12 -9.75 -2.53 18.04
C THR A 12 -10.52 -1.83 16.92
N LEU A 13 -10.87 -0.56 17.13
CA LEU A 13 -11.30 0.31 16.04
C LEU A 13 -10.04 0.65 15.23
N ALA A 14 -9.99 0.18 14.00
CA ALA A 14 -9.16 0.79 12.98
C ALA A 14 -9.80 2.16 12.67
N ALA A 15 -9.22 3.24 13.16
CA ALA A 15 -9.81 4.55 13.06
C ALA A 15 -9.30 5.28 11.83
N ALA A 16 -10.18 5.47 10.85
CA ALA A 16 -9.98 6.41 9.76
C ALA A 16 -10.15 7.84 10.28
N VAL A 17 -9.09 8.66 10.29
CA VAL A 17 -9.13 10.01 10.81
C VAL A 17 -9.54 10.99 9.74
N ALA A 18 -10.64 11.67 9.97
CA ALA A 18 -11.02 12.86 9.26
C ALA A 18 -11.61 13.86 10.25
N ALA A 19 -10.92 14.94 10.47
CA ALA A 19 -11.43 16.07 11.25
C ALA A 19 -12.36 16.91 10.36
N VAL A 20 -13.57 17.16 10.83
CA VAL A 20 -14.52 18.10 10.21
C VAL A 20 -14.56 19.34 11.10
N SER A 21 -14.03 20.44 10.61
CA SER A 21 -14.34 21.76 11.17
C SER A 21 -15.39 22.44 10.30
N LEU A 22 -16.54 22.68 10.86
CA LEU A 22 -17.61 23.50 10.30
C LEU A 22 -17.46 24.93 10.80
N SER A 23 -17.06 25.85 9.95
CA SER A 23 -17.42 27.27 10.12
C SER A 23 -17.46 28.00 8.80
N VAL A 24 -18.67 28.35 8.38
CA VAL A 24 -18.96 29.19 7.22
C VAL A 24 -18.82 30.65 7.59
N THR A 25 -17.87 31.38 7.02
CA THR A 25 -18.00 32.83 6.80
C THR A 25 -17.28 33.23 5.52
N ALA A 26 -18.05 33.70 4.57
CA ALA A 26 -17.57 34.25 3.31
C ALA A 26 -16.92 35.62 3.50
N ALA A 27 -15.71 35.82 3.01
CA ALA A 27 -15.16 37.12 2.70
C ALA A 27 -14.13 37.03 1.57
N ALA A 28 -14.37 37.71 0.49
CA ALA A 28 -13.51 37.78 -0.68
C ALA A 28 -12.23 38.60 -0.38
N PRO A 29 -11.07 38.23 -0.89
CA PRO A 29 -9.87 39.06 -0.78
C PRO A 29 -9.67 39.96 -2.01
N ALA A 30 -9.28 41.19 -1.73
CA ALA A 30 -8.86 42.17 -2.68
C ALA A 30 -7.41 41.94 -3.12
N LEU A 31 -7.17 42.05 -4.42
CA LEU A 31 -5.85 42.03 -5.08
C LEU A 31 -4.99 43.23 -4.70
N SER A 32 -3.75 43.00 -4.33
CA SER A 32 -2.69 44.00 -4.41
C SER A 32 -1.38 43.37 -4.92
N ALA A 33 -0.78 44.08 -5.88
CA ALA A 33 0.37 43.68 -6.68
C ALA A 33 1.72 43.95 -5.99
N PRO A 34 2.85 43.41 -6.52
CA PRO A 34 4.08 43.16 -5.76
C PRO A 34 5.05 44.34 -5.75
N GLY A 35 5.74 44.49 -4.62
CA GLY A 35 6.90 45.38 -4.47
C GLY A 35 8.20 44.60 -4.57
N ASN A 36 9.06 45.05 -5.49
CA ASN A 36 10.45 44.62 -5.65
C ASN A 36 11.33 45.05 -4.43
N GLY A 37 12.07 44.12 -3.87
CA GLY A 37 13.09 44.44 -2.88
C GLY A 37 14.28 43.48 -3.00
N ASN A 38 15.35 43.95 -3.67
CA ASN A 38 16.67 43.33 -3.68
C ASN A 38 17.31 43.44 -2.29
N GLY A 39 17.75 42.33 -1.72
CA GLY A 39 18.56 42.30 -0.52
C GLY A 39 19.54 41.14 -0.55
N ASN A 40 20.77 41.42 -0.98
CA ASN A 40 21.93 40.53 -0.83
C ASN A 40 22.30 40.37 0.65
N GLY A 41 22.27 39.17 1.16
CA GLY A 41 22.75 38.81 2.49
C GLY A 41 23.49 37.47 2.45
N ASN A 42 24.81 37.50 2.28
CA ASN A 42 25.70 36.38 2.50
C ASN A 42 25.66 35.98 3.98
N GLY A 43 25.05 34.89 4.30
CA GLY A 43 25.12 34.21 5.59
C GLY A 43 25.61 32.79 5.40
N SER A 44 26.91 32.56 5.66
CA SER A 44 27.47 31.21 5.77
C SER A 44 26.84 30.49 6.95
N ALA A 45 25.83 29.67 6.67
CA ALA A 45 25.37 28.67 7.64
C ALA A 45 26.29 27.46 7.52
N SER A 46 27.02 27.17 8.58
CA SER A 46 27.77 25.94 8.77
C SER A 46 26.79 24.75 8.68
N GLN A 47 26.92 24.01 7.61
CA GLN A 47 26.26 22.70 7.49
C GLN A 47 26.83 21.78 8.58
N GLY A 48 26.10 21.61 9.67
CA GLY A 48 26.31 20.51 10.57
C GLY A 48 26.00 19.23 9.79
N GLN A 49 27.04 18.50 9.38
CA GLN A 49 26.88 17.14 8.88
C GLN A 49 26.21 16.31 9.97
N ALA A 50 24.94 16.03 9.81
CA ALA A 50 24.28 14.93 10.52
C ALA A 50 25.06 13.66 10.16
N ARG A 51 25.77 13.09 11.12
CA ARG A 51 26.45 11.80 10.94
C ARG A 51 25.34 10.80 10.65
N SER A 52 25.38 10.18 9.49
CA SER A 52 24.51 9.04 9.17
C SER A 52 24.75 7.94 10.22
N ASN A 53 23.76 7.68 11.04
CA ASN A 53 23.77 6.57 12.00
C ASN A 53 23.43 5.22 11.33
N ASP A 54 23.77 5.03 10.08
CA ASP A 54 23.52 3.82 9.30
C ASP A 54 24.27 2.61 9.92
N LEU A 55 23.54 1.55 10.21
CA LEU A 55 24.09 0.28 10.70
C LEU A 55 25.12 -0.31 9.76
N SER A 56 24.94 -0.13 8.44
CA SER A 56 25.86 -0.62 7.42
C SER A 56 27.16 0.18 7.35
N ALA A 57 27.12 1.47 7.66
CA ALA A 57 28.27 2.37 7.61
C ALA A 57 29.22 2.19 8.82
N THR A 58 28.72 1.74 9.96
CA THR A 58 29.49 1.62 11.20
C THR A 58 30.38 0.37 11.28
N ARG A 59 30.23 -0.61 10.37
CA ARG A 59 30.83 -1.95 10.53
C ARG A 59 32.00 -2.29 9.62
N GLY A 60 32.43 -1.42 8.74
CA GLY A 60 33.56 -1.73 7.83
C GLY A 60 33.26 -2.97 6.97
N ASN A 61 34.24 -3.60 6.35
CA ASN A 61 34.10 -4.79 5.47
C ASN A 61 33.64 -6.09 6.17
N LYS A 62 32.93 -6.03 7.30
CA LYS A 62 32.35 -7.23 7.91
C LYS A 62 31.01 -7.56 7.22
N VAL A 63 30.82 -8.84 6.93
CA VAL A 63 29.55 -9.38 6.45
C VAL A 63 28.47 -9.11 7.51
N ASN A 64 27.38 -8.47 7.13
CA ASN A 64 26.26 -8.26 8.03
C ASN A 64 25.56 -9.61 8.29
N ASP A 65 25.22 -9.88 9.55
CA ASP A 65 24.57 -11.11 10.00
C ASP A 65 23.78 -10.80 11.27
N ALA A 66 22.46 -10.82 11.20
CA ALA A 66 21.59 -10.52 12.33
C ALA A 66 21.75 -11.55 13.46
N ALA A 67 21.98 -12.82 13.14
CA ALA A 67 22.23 -13.87 14.13
C ALA A 67 23.52 -13.61 14.93
N ALA A 68 24.55 -13.12 14.27
CA ALA A 68 25.81 -12.78 14.93
C ALA A 68 25.70 -11.53 15.83
N LEU A 69 24.67 -10.67 15.61
CA LEU A 69 24.40 -9.51 16.43
C LEU A 69 23.64 -9.83 17.71
N ALA A 70 22.75 -10.80 17.66
CA ALA A 70 21.93 -11.25 18.79
C ALA A 70 22.04 -12.76 19.01
N PRO A 71 23.26 -13.30 19.25
CA PRO A 71 23.49 -14.76 19.33
C PRO A 71 22.72 -15.41 20.49
N HIS A 72 22.40 -14.66 21.52
CA HIS A 72 21.64 -15.13 22.68
C HIS A 72 20.15 -15.37 22.38
N LEU A 73 19.61 -14.84 21.28
CA LEU A 73 18.21 -15.01 20.85
C LEU A 73 18.07 -16.06 19.73
N VAL A 74 19.14 -16.44 19.02
CA VAL A 74 19.07 -17.39 17.88
C VAL A 74 18.53 -18.76 18.28
N GLY A 75 18.88 -19.25 19.49
CA GLY A 75 18.46 -20.55 19.98
C GLY A 75 17.08 -20.59 20.63
N GLN A 76 16.24 -19.57 20.43
CA GLN A 76 14.89 -19.56 20.99
C GLN A 76 14.04 -20.71 20.43
N THR A 77 13.15 -21.25 21.26
CA THR A 77 12.16 -22.24 20.81
C THR A 77 10.93 -21.51 20.26
N LEU A 78 10.49 -21.92 19.09
CA LEU A 78 9.28 -21.40 18.48
C LEU A 78 8.11 -22.34 18.77
N ASP A 79 7.12 -21.84 19.49
CA ASP A 79 5.89 -22.57 19.82
C ASP A 79 4.86 -22.36 18.70
N TRP A 80 4.83 -23.30 17.76
CA TRP A 80 3.95 -23.23 16.59
C TRP A 80 2.52 -23.61 16.95
N GLU A 81 1.56 -22.75 16.63
CA GLU A 81 0.13 -22.91 16.88
C GLU A 81 -0.72 -22.53 15.67
N ALA A 82 -2.03 -22.73 15.75
CA ALA A 82 -2.95 -22.26 14.70
C ALA A 82 -2.92 -20.71 14.62
N CYS A 83 -2.92 -20.19 13.39
CA CYS A 83 -2.86 -18.77 13.16
C CYS A 83 -4.22 -18.09 13.37
N ASP A 84 -4.18 -16.85 13.87
CA ASP A 84 -5.27 -15.90 13.73
C ASP A 84 -4.94 -14.91 12.59
N PHE A 85 -5.72 -14.95 11.51
CA PHE A 85 -5.56 -14.08 10.35
C PHE A 85 -6.58 -12.91 10.37
N GLY A 86 -7.12 -12.57 11.54
CA GLY A 86 -8.02 -11.44 11.76
C GLY A 86 -9.49 -11.68 11.38
N SER A 87 -9.83 -12.81 10.77
CA SER A 87 -11.23 -13.16 10.48
C SER A 87 -11.48 -14.65 10.52
N GLU A 88 -12.69 -15.07 10.93
CA GLU A 88 -13.10 -16.50 10.94
C GLU A 88 -12.97 -17.15 9.54
N ARG A 89 -13.27 -16.41 8.50
CA ARG A 89 -13.16 -16.89 7.11
C ARG A 89 -11.71 -17.16 6.72
N LEU A 90 -10.79 -16.25 6.99
CA LEU A 90 -9.37 -16.43 6.69
C LEU A 90 -8.77 -17.52 7.58
N ASN A 91 -9.14 -17.56 8.86
CA ASN A 91 -8.71 -18.59 9.79
C ASN A 91 -9.11 -19.99 9.31
N ALA A 92 -10.38 -20.17 8.93
CA ALA A 92 -10.87 -21.44 8.41
C ALA A 92 -10.18 -21.85 7.10
N ARG A 93 -9.90 -20.89 6.21
CA ARG A 93 -9.27 -21.13 4.91
C ARG A 93 -7.79 -21.48 5.06
N PHE A 94 -7.01 -20.62 5.67
CA PHE A 94 -5.56 -20.74 5.66
C PHE A 94 -5.02 -21.75 6.67
N ASN A 95 -5.66 -21.93 7.83
CA ASN A 95 -5.29 -23.02 8.73
C ASN A 95 -5.65 -24.43 8.19
N ALA A 96 -6.48 -24.51 7.14
CA ALA A 96 -6.73 -25.77 6.44
C ALA A 96 -5.59 -26.18 5.48
N ILE A 97 -4.69 -25.26 5.12
CA ILE A 97 -3.51 -25.57 4.29
C ILE A 97 -2.50 -26.33 5.16
N PRO A 98 -2.14 -27.56 4.79
CA PRO A 98 -1.20 -28.36 5.58
C PRO A 98 0.14 -27.64 5.81
N GLY A 99 0.63 -27.65 7.02
CA GLY A 99 1.91 -27.02 7.39
C GLY A 99 1.79 -25.52 7.71
N THR A 100 0.58 -24.94 7.69
CA THR A 100 0.36 -23.57 8.15
C THR A 100 0.31 -23.53 9.68
N ALA A 101 1.18 -22.70 10.26
CA ALA A 101 1.23 -22.44 11.70
C ALA A 101 1.89 -21.10 11.98
N CYS A 102 1.55 -20.49 13.10
CA CYS A 102 2.13 -19.23 13.57
C CYS A 102 2.95 -19.41 14.84
N ALA A 103 3.97 -18.57 14.98
CA ALA A 103 4.79 -18.50 16.20
C ALA A 103 5.28 -17.07 16.44
N ASP A 104 5.68 -16.81 17.67
CA ASP A 104 6.31 -15.56 18.07
C ASP A 104 7.83 -15.70 17.98
N VAL A 105 8.46 -14.70 17.35
CA VAL A 105 9.92 -14.56 17.28
C VAL A 105 10.33 -13.34 18.08
N THR A 106 11.15 -13.54 19.11
CA THR A 106 11.73 -12.47 19.91
C THR A 106 12.95 -11.89 19.20
N VAL A 107 12.99 -10.56 19.04
CA VAL A 107 14.10 -9.83 18.41
C VAL A 107 14.52 -8.64 19.29
N PRO A 108 15.74 -8.09 19.12
CA PRO A 108 16.11 -6.85 19.78
C PRO A 108 15.19 -5.70 19.35
N ARG A 109 14.78 -4.85 20.29
CA ARG A 109 14.07 -3.62 19.97
C ARG A 109 14.92 -2.72 19.06
N ASP A 110 16.21 -2.61 19.33
CA ASP A 110 17.18 -1.83 18.56
C ASP A 110 18.34 -2.69 18.06
N TRP A 111 18.40 -2.95 16.75
CA TRP A 111 19.49 -3.64 16.11
C TRP A 111 20.83 -2.89 16.13
N LYS A 112 20.80 -1.58 16.45
CA LYS A 112 22.02 -0.77 16.67
C LYS A 112 22.65 -1.06 18.02
N ASN A 113 21.83 -1.48 18.98
CA ASN A 113 22.25 -1.84 20.34
C ASN A 113 21.55 -3.13 20.84
N PRO A 114 21.79 -4.29 20.18
CA PRO A 114 21.00 -5.52 20.40
C PRO A 114 21.20 -6.16 21.78
N GLU A 115 22.15 -5.65 22.57
CA GLU A 115 22.46 -6.13 23.93
C GLU A 115 21.93 -5.20 25.03
N ASP A 116 21.07 -4.21 24.70
CA ASP A 116 20.51 -3.27 25.68
C ASP A 116 19.47 -3.90 26.63
N GLY A 117 19.11 -5.16 26.38
CA GLY A 117 18.15 -5.93 27.18
C GLY A 117 16.69 -5.68 26.82
N HIS A 118 16.40 -4.79 25.85
CA HIS A 118 15.05 -4.55 25.36
C HIS A 118 14.75 -5.38 24.12
N THR A 119 13.65 -6.12 24.16
CA THR A 119 13.18 -6.95 23.04
C THR A 119 11.77 -6.58 22.62
N ILE A 120 11.41 -6.95 21.41
CA ILE A 120 10.05 -6.94 20.88
C ILE A 120 9.74 -8.31 20.29
N THR A 121 8.46 -8.55 20.04
CA THR A 121 7.96 -9.80 19.47
C THR A 121 7.48 -9.56 18.05
N LEU A 122 7.84 -10.46 17.15
CA LEU A 122 7.32 -10.52 15.79
C LEU A 122 6.41 -11.74 15.67
N ARG A 123 5.21 -11.56 15.13
CA ARG A 123 4.34 -12.65 14.78
C ARG A 123 4.68 -13.15 13.37
N VAL A 124 4.94 -14.47 13.24
CA VAL A 124 5.37 -15.10 11.98
C VAL A 124 4.43 -16.25 11.66
N ALA A 125 3.97 -16.31 10.41
CA ALA A 125 3.21 -17.42 9.86
C ALA A 125 4.11 -18.22 8.90
N LYS A 126 4.17 -19.51 9.09
CA LYS A 126 4.86 -20.45 8.20
C LYS A 126 3.81 -21.31 7.49
N THR A 127 3.99 -21.53 6.18
CA THR A 127 3.26 -22.53 5.39
C THR A 127 4.28 -23.49 4.78
N GLU A 128 4.53 -24.60 5.50
CA GLU A 128 5.57 -25.58 5.22
C GLU A 128 5.05 -26.67 4.28
N THR A 129 4.87 -26.33 3.00
CA THR A 129 4.34 -27.25 1.98
C THR A 129 5.41 -28.05 1.25
N SER A 130 6.66 -27.56 1.24
CA SER A 130 7.78 -28.21 0.56
C SER A 130 8.47 -29.30 1.40
N LYS A 131 7.96 -29.60 2.59
CA LYS A 131 8.55 -30.55 3.52
C LYS A 131 8.73 -31.95 2.93
N GLY A 132 9.99 -32.42 2.94
CA GLY A 132 10.35 -33.72 2.41
C GLY A 132 10.54 -33.78 0.90
N ASN A 133 10.34 -32.67 0.17
CA ASN A 133 10.69 -32.58 -1.23
C ASN A 133 12.23 -32.47 -1.38
N PRO A 134 12.89 -33.38 -2.13
CA PRO A 134 14.34 -33.32 -2.35
C PRO A 134 14.77 -32.08 -3.18
N GLU A 135 13.84 -31.44 -3.87
CA GLU A 135 14.07 -30.22 -4.65
C GLU A 135 13.77 -28.94 -3.88
N ARG A 136 13.52 -29.05 -2.56
CA ARG A 136 13.26 -27.88 -1.70
C ARG A 136 14.38 -26.85 -1.80
N GLN A 137 14.02 -25.59 -2.03
CA GLN A 137 14.95 -24.48 -2.22
C GLN A 137 15.01 -23.50 -1.03
N GLY A 138 14.38 -23.85 0.09
CA GLY A 138 14.37 -23.06 1.31
C GLY A 138 13.07 -22.29 1.52
N ILE A 139 13.18 -21.13 2.15
CA ILE A 139 12.05 -20.24 2.43
C ILE A 139 11.92 -19.11 1.43
N ALA A 140 10.69 -18.62 1.28
CA ALA A 140 10.39 -17.36 0.61
C ALA A 140 9.57 -16.47 1.55
N LEU A 141 10.13 -15.34 1.97
CA LEU A 141 9.40 -14.32 2.72
C LEU A 141 8.45 -13.58 1.78
N VAL A 142 7.23 -13.31 2.22
CA VAL A 142 6.24 -12.56 1.44
C VAL A 142 5.81 -11.32 2.22
N ASN A 143 5.82 -10.17 1.56
CA ASN A 143 5.43 -8.90 2.18
C ASN A 143 4.49 -8.09 1.26
N PRO A 144 3.31 -7.69 1.75
CA PRO A 144 2.30 -6.97 0.95
C PRO A 144 2.64 -5.50 0.69
N GLY A 145 3.49 -4.91 1.51
CA GLY A 145 3.78 -3.48 1.46
C GLY A 145 2.97 -2.65 2.46
N GLY A 146 2.37 -1.62 2.00
CA GLY A 146 1.79 -0.52 2.75
C GLY A 146 2.70 0.72 2.67
N PRO A 147 3.64 0.98 3.62
CA PRO A 147 4.09 0.17 4.76
C PRO A 147 3.02 -0.05 5.83
N GLY A 148 3.30 -0.94 6.78
CA GLY A 148 2.39 -1.20 7.90
C GLY A 148 1.32 -2.27 7.62
N GLY A 149 1.36 -2.92 6.47
CA GLY A 149 0.48 -4.03 6.17
C GLY A 149 0.85 -5.32 6.92
N SER A 150 -0.16 -6.04 7.46
CA SER A 150 0.03 -7.37 8.03
C SER A 150 0.49 -8.37 6.96
N GLY A 151 1.60 -9.02 7.22
CA GLY A 151 2.15 -10.04 6.32
C GLY A 151 1.69 -11.46 6.62
N LEU A 152 1.03 -11.71 7.75
CA LEU A 152 0.68 -13.06 8.20
C LEU A 152 -0.11 -13.87 7.15
N PRO A 153 -1.17 -13.35 6.52
CA PRO A 153 -1.97 -14.13 5.57
C PRO A 153 -1.25 -14.40 4.24
N TRP A 154 -0.12 -13.73 3.97
CA TRP A 154 0.52 -13.78 2.65
C TRP A 154 1.32 -15.04 2.38
N GLY A 155 1.86 -15.70 3.42
CA GLY A 155 2.48 -17.02 3.28
C GLY A 155 1.51 -18.07 2.74
N PRO A 156 0.41 -18.37 3.44
CA PRO A 156 -0.59 -19.32 2.96
C PRO A 156 -1.29 -18.86 1.67
N ALA A 157 -1.56 -17.57 1.50
CA ALA A 157 -2.14 -17.05 0.26
C ALA A 157 -1.23 -17.31 -0.96
N MET A 158 0.09 -17.15 -0.80
CA MET A 158 1.05 -17.44 -1.87
C MET A 158 1.14 -18.93 -2.15
N ALA A 159 1.12 -19.79 -1.13
CA ALA A 159 1.09 -21.24 -1.32
C ALA A 159 -0.12 -21.71 -2.13
N GLU A 160 -1.26 -21.07 -1.92
CA GLU A 160 -2.50 -21.37 -2.64
C GLU A 160 -2.51 -20.82 -4.07
N ARG A 161 -1.92 -19.63 -4.27
CA ARG A 161 -1.90 -18.94 -5.57
C ARG A 161 -0.80 -19.44 -6.51
N ALA A 162 0.32 -19.93 -5.99
CA ALA A 162 1.46 -20.43 -6.74
C ALA A 162 1.86 -21.83 -6.24
N PRO A 163 0.99 -22.86 -6.43
CA PRO A 163 1.20 -24.19 -5.89
C PRO A 163 2.49 -24.84 -6.40
N GLU A 164 2.92 -24.54 -7.62
CA GLU A 164 4.17 -25.05 -8.16
C GLU A 164 5.41 -24.52 -7.41
N LEU A 165 5.34 -23.28 -6.90
CA LEU A 165 6.39 -22.75 -6.03
C LEU A 165 6.29 -23.35 -4.63
N ALA A 166 5.08 -23.59 -4.13
CA ALA A 166 4.85 -24.20 -2.81
C ALA A 166 5.40 -25.63 -2.72
N GLU A 167 5.57 -26.35 -3.84
CA GLU A 167 6.25 -27.65 -3.84
C GLU A 167 7.74 -27.55 -3.47
N GLN A 168 8.39 -26.40 -3.70
CA GLN A 168 9.83 -26.22 -3.49
C GLN A 168 10.20 -25.14 -2.46
N TYR A 169 9.25 -24.30 -2.04
CA TYR A 169 9.46 -23.25 -1.06
C TYR A 169 8.46 -23.36 0.09
N ASP A 170 8.95 -23.14 1.30
CA ASP A 170 8.08 -22.83 2.43
C ASP A 170 7.84 -21.32 2.46
N PHE A 171 6.59 -20.90 2.40
CA PHE A 171 6.24 -19.48 2.43
C PHE A 171 6.13 -18.97 3.85
N ILE A 172 6.76 -17.83 4.09
CA ILE A 172 6.78 -17.16 5.39
C ILE A 172 6.13 -15.79 5.25
N GLY A 173 4.99 -15.61 5.93
CA GLY A 173 4.40 -14.31 6.19
C GLY A 173 4.81 -13.82 7.58
N PHE A 174 4.90 -12.52 7.78
CA PHE A 174 5.14 -11.98 9.11
C PHE A 174 4.56 -10.58 9.23
N ASP A 175 4.13 -10.23 10.43
CA ASP A 175 3.83 -8.85 10.76
C ASP A 175 5.16 -8.14 11.08
N PRO A 176 5.52 -7.09 10.35
CA PRO A 176 6.70 -6.28 10.69
C PRO A 176 6.60 -5.68 12.09
N ARG A 177 7.73 -5.24 12.64
CA ARG A 177 7.73 -4.46 13.88
C ARG A 177 6.80 -3.26 13.77
N GLY A 178 6.02 -3.00 14.79
CA GLY A 178 5.02 -1.94 14.82
C GLY A 178 3.65 -2.33 14.25
N VAL A 179 3.50 -3.52 13.65
CA VAL A 179 2.33 -3.92 12.85
C VAL A 179 1.58 -5.08 13.48
N GLY A 180 0.26 -5.01 13.46
CA GLY A 180 -0.66 -6.12 13.69
C GLY A 180 -0.43 -6.88 14.99
N GLN A 181 -0.18 -8.20 14.88
CA GLN A 181 0.04 -9.09 16.03
C GLN A 181 1.50 -9.09 16.53
N SER A 182 2.44 -8.46 15.82
CA SER A 182 3.75 -8.12 16.36
C SER A 182 3.61 -7.05 17.44
N THR A 183 4.72 -6.68 18.10
CA THR A 183 4.69 -5.53 19.02
C THR A 183 4.27 -4.29 18.23
N ALA A 184 2.99 -3.93 18.34
CA ALA A 184 2.35 -2.90 17.54
C ALA A 184 2.76 -1.49 17.99
N LEU A 185 2.83 -0.55 17.05
CA LEU A 185 2.97 0.88 17.33
C LEU A 185 1.58 1.51 17.34
N GLU A 186 1.04 1.72 18.52
CA GLU A 186 -0.23 2.42 18.73
C GLU A 186 0.03 3.88 19.12
N CYS A 187 -0.62 4.81 18.43
CA CYS A 187 -0.59 6.25 18.70
C CYS A 187 -1.98 6.70 19.15
N THR A 188 -2.05 7.54 20.17
CA THR A 188 -3.34 8.01 20.70
C THR A 188 -3.33 9.53 20.79
N TYR A 189 -4.31 10.18 20.17
CA TYR A 189 -4.48 11.62 20.25
C TYR A 189 -5.96 11.97 20.45
N THR A 190 -6.22 13.20 20.87
CA THR A 190 -7.59 13.73 20.96
C THR A 190 -7.74 14.76 19.84
N PRO A 191 -8.59 14.50 18.84
CA PRO A 191 -8.87 15.44 17.76
C PRO A 191 -9.42 16.75 18.32
N ASN A 192 -9.03 17.88 17.76
CA ASN A 192 -9.57 19.18 18.11
C ASN A 192 -10.29 19.79 16.90
N PRO A 193 -11.63 19.97 16.96
CA PRO A 193 -12.41 20.50 15.83
C PRO A 193 -12.10 21.96 15.50
N GLU A 194 -11.28 22.65 16.30
CA GLU A 194 -10.79 23.99 16.01
C GLU A 194 -9.43 23.99 15.28
N HIS A 195 -8.80 22.81 15.11
CA HIS A 195 -7.56 22.69 14.36
C HIS A 195 -7.84 22.74 12.85
N ASP A 196 -6.96 23.43 12.13
CA ASP A 196 -6.82 23.23 10.70
C ASP A 196 -6.09 21.92 10.40
N VAL A 197 -6.07 21.51 9.13
CA VAL A 197 -5.41 20.27 8.69
C VAL A 197 -3.94 20.18 9.12
N TRP A 198 -3.21 21.29 9.09
CA TRP A 198 -1.80 21.31 9.46
C TRP A 198 -1.59 21.04 10.95
N GLN A 199 -2.45 21.63 11.78
CA GLN A 199 -2.42 21.47 13.23
C GLN A 199 -2.82 20.05 13.64
N ASP A 200 -3.83 19.48 12.98
CA ASP A 200 -4.31 18.13 13.30
C ASP A 200 -3.31 17.08 12.84
N THR A 201 -2.79 17.20 11.61
CA THR A 201 -1.68 16.35 11.12
C THR A 201 -0.49 16.38 12.08
N LYS A 202 -0.12 17.57 12.57
CA LYS A 202 0.97 17.68 13.53
C LYS A 202 0.65 17.01 14.87
N ALA A 203 -0.56 17.15 15.38
CA ALA A 203 -0.98 16.53 16.63
C ALA A 203 -0.92 15.00 16.57
N GLN A 204 -1.28 14.40 15.46
CA GLN A 204 -1.14 12.96 15.23
C GLN A 204 0.31 12.51 15.19
N VAL A 205 1.17 13.25 14.47
CA VAL A 205 2.61 12.99 14.47
C VAL A 205 3.20 13.08 15.86
N ASP A 206 2.87 14.14 16.61
CA ASP A 206 3.35 14.33 17.98
C ASP A 206 2.94 13.14 18.89
N ALA A 207 1.71 12.66 18.75
CA ALA A 207 1.22 11.49 19.49
C ALA A 207 2.01 10.21 19.19
N CYS A 208 2.38 10.00 17.93
CA CYS A 208 3.25 8.88 17.58
C CYS A 208 4.69 9.07 18.10
N LEU A 209 5.21 10.29 18.07
CA LEU A 209 6.56 10.59 18.56
C LEU A 209 6.69 10.44 20.08
N GLU A 210 5.60 10.51 20.84
CA GLU A 210 5.57 10.23 22.29
C GLU A 210 5.72 8.74 22.61
N ASN A 211 5.47 7.83 21.65
CA ASN A 211 5.63 6.40 21.86
C ASN A 211 7.11 6.01 21.76
N GLU A 212 7.64 5.37 22.81
CA GLU A 212 9.05 4.94 22.89
C GLU A 212 9.46 3.95 21.78
N LEU A 213 8.51 3.27 21.15
CA LEU A 213 8.78 2.32 20.08
C LEU A 213 9.04 3.02 18.73
N THR A 214 8.50 4.21 18.52
CA THR A 214 8.54 4.94 17.25
C THR A 214 9.93 5.03 16.61
N PRO A 215 11.02 5.35 17.32
CA PRO A 215 12.36 5.45 16.72
C PRO A 215 12.89 4.14 16.12
N TYR A 216 12.29 3.01 16.49
CA TYR A 216 12.71 1.67 16.07
C TYR A 216 11.81 1.06 14.98
N ILE A 217 10.76 1.77 14.58
CA ILE A 217 9.84 1.33 13.50
C ILE A 217 10.32 1.91 12.18
N THR A 218 11.32 1.27 11.59
CA THR A 218 11.98 1.71 10.34
C THR A 218 12.27 0.52 9.44
N THR A 219 12.41 0.75 8.14
CA THR A 219 12.84 -0.28 7.18
C THR A 219 14.21 -0.84 7.54
N GLU A 220 15.15 -0.01 8.00
CA GLU A 220 16.47 -0.46 8.43
C GLU A 220 16.37 -1.53 9.52
N GLN A 221 15.58 -1.30 10.55
CA GLN A 221 15.38 -2.26 11.65
C GLN A 221 14.66 -3.52 11.15
N THR A 222 13.65 -3.38 10.30
CA THR A 222 12.85 -4.48 9.76
C THR A 222 13.67 -5.45 8.88
N VAL A 223 14.65 -4.96 8.11
CA VAL A 223 15.49 -5.87 7.31
C VAL A 223 16.39 -6.75 8.17
N TYR A 224 16.79 -6.28 9.35
CA TYR A 224 17.49 -7.12 10.32
C TYR A 224 16.55 -8.16 10.97
N ASP A 225 15.28 -7.82 11.21
CA ASP A 225 14.26 -8.78 11.61
C ASP A 225 14.11 -9.90 10.59
N MET A 226 14.01 -9.54 9.31
CA MET A 226 13.88 -10.52 8.22
C MET A 226 15.08 -11.48 8.18
N ASP A 227 16.31 -10.97 8.34
CA ASP A 227 17.50 -11.81 8.38
C ASP A 227 17.55 -12.68 9.64
N PHE A 228 17.04 -12.17 10.75
CA PHE A 228 16.94 -12.93 11.98
C PHE A 228 15.88 -14.03 11.90
N ILE A 229 14.71 -13.77 11.32
CA ILE A 229 13.69 -14.80 11.02
C ILE A 229 14.32 -15.93 10.18
N ARG A 230 15.03 -15.59 9.10
CA ARG A 230 15.78 -16.56 8.29
C ARG A 230 16.69 -17.43 9.16
N ALA A 231 17.48 -16.82 10.02
CA ALA A 231 18.46 -17.50 10.86
C ALA A 231 17.80 -18.41 11.91
N VAL A 232 16.73 -17.96 12.57
CA VAL A 232 15.98 -18.76 13.56
C VAL A 232 15.28 -19.95 12.91
N LEU A 233 14.85 -19.82 11.64
CA LEU A 233 14.31 -20.93 10.85
C LEU A 233 15.39 -21.87 10.31
N GLY A 234 16.68 -21.57 10.55
CA GLY A 234 17.81 -22.44 10.17
C GLY A 234 18.20 -22.36 8.70
N GLU A 235 17.80 -21.31 7.98
CA GLU A 235 18.03 -21.15 6.55
C GLU A 235 19.32 -20.37 6.25
N GLU A 236 20.07 -20.83 5.24
CA GLU A 236 21.28 -20.12 4.79
C GLU A 236 20.91 -18.84 4.03
N LYS A 237 19.87 -18.92 3.21
CA LYS A 237 19.38 -17.81 2.37
C LYS A 237 17.86 -17.73 2.40
N THR A 238 17.34 -16.58 2.02
CA THR A 238 15.91 -16.40 1.78
C THR A 238 15.65 -15.95 0.36
N SER A 239 14.57 -16.46 -0.22
CA SER A 239 13.89 -15.83 -1.35
C SER A 239 12.85 -14.83 -0.84
N TYR A 240 12.36 -13.97 -1.72
CA TYR A 240 11.46 -12.90 -1.32
C TYR A 240 10.49 -12.53 -2.45
N ILE A 241 9.25 -12.28 -2.07
CA ILE A 241 8.22 -11.69 -2.92
C ILE A 241 7.69 -10.48 -2.18
N GLY A 242 7.93 -9.30 -2.72
CA GLY A 242 7.48 -8.05 -2.11
C GLY A 242 6.64 -7.22 -3.07
N TYR A 243 5.49 -6.77 -2.58
CA TYR A 243 4.58 -5.93 -3.31
C TYR A 243 4.65 -4.49 -2.82
N SER A 244 4.48 -3.51 -3.72
CA SER A 244 4.37 -2.11 -3.31
C SER A 244 5.56 -1.63 -2.48
N TYR A 245 5.34 -1.08 -1.28
CA TYR A 245 6.41 -0.77 -0.32
C TYR A 245 7.30 -1.98 -0.02
N GLY A 246 6.79 -3.21 -0.09
CA GLY A 246 7.61 -4.41 0.06
C GLY A 246 8.78 -4.48 -0.93
N THR A 247 8.70 -3.80 -2.05
CA THR A 247 9.80 -3.68 -3.01
C THR A 247 10.94 -2.79 -2.49
N TRP A 248 10.61 -1.74 -1.73
CA TRP A 248 11.58 -0.95 -0.97
C TRP A 248 12.27 -1.78 0.11
N LEU A 249 11.48 -2.50 0.90
CA LEU A 249 11.98 -3.41 1.94
C LEU A 249 12.89 -4.50 1.37
N GLY A 250 12.48 -5.16 0.28
CA GLY A 250 13.30 -6.16 -0.42
C GLY A 250 14.61 -5.59 -0.97
N SER A 251 14.58 -4.37 -1.52
CA SER A 251 15.77 -3.67 -2.00
C SER A 251 16.75 -3.33 -0.87
N TRP A 252 16.24 -2.93 0.30
CA TRP A 252 17.05 -2.72 1.49
C TRP A 252 17.71 -4.03 1.94
N TYR A 253 16.94 -5.12 2.01
CA TYR A 253 17.46 -6.42 2.41
C TYR A 253 18.63 -6.88 1.52
N GLN A 254 18.45 -6.80 0.18
CA GLN A 254 19.50 -7.15 -0.77
C GLN A 254 20.78 -6.32 -0.60
N ARG A 255 20.66 -5.07 -0.20
CA ARG A 255 21.80 -4.17 0.01
C ARG A 255 22.53 -4.43 1.33
N VAL A 256 21.79 -4.79 2.37
CA VAL A 256 22.34 -5.09 3.70
C VAL A 256 22.84 -6.52 3.80
N PHE A 257 22.11 -7.50 3.24
CA PHE A 257 22.38 -8.93 3.33
C PHE A 257 22.52 -9.62 1.96
N PRO A 258 23.39 -9.14 1.05
CA PRO A 258 23.50 -9.74 -0.28
C PRO A 258 23.91 -11.21 -0.26
N GLN A 259 24.64 -11.66 0.75
CA GLN A 259 25.06 -13.07 0.92
C GLN A 259 23.93 -13.99 1.36
N HIS A 260 22.90 -13.47 2.02
CA HIS A 260 21.72 -14.23 2.46
C HIS A 260 20.55 -14.12 1.46
N THR A 261 20.74 -13.37 0.38
CA THR A 261 19.73 -13.21 -0.69
C THR A 261 19.79 -14.39 -1.65
N HIS A 262 18.63 -14.96 -2.02
CA HIS A 262 18.49 -15.99 -3.05
C HIS A 262 17.78 -15.43 -4.27
N ARG A 263 16.45 -15.48 -4.36
CA ARG A 263 15.63 -15.03 -5.51
C ARG A 263 14.59 -14.03 -5.06
N PHE A 264 14.58 -12.87 -5.70
CA PHE A 264 13.75 -11.75 -5.30
C PHE A 264 12.86 -11.31 -6.46
N LEU A 265 11.56 -11.26 -6.18
CA LEU A 265 10.54 -10.62 -7.00
C LEU A 265 10.10 -9.33 -6.30
N LEU A 266 10.16 -8.24 -7.04
CA LEU A 266 9.68 -6.91 -6.63
C LEU A 266 8.51 -6.54 -7.54
N ASP A 267 7.30 -6.68 -7.02
CA ASP A 267 6.07 -6.49 -7.76
C ASP A 267 5.49 -5.11 -7.48
N SER A 268 5.16 -4.37 -8.54
CA SER A 268 4.65 -3.00 -8.41
C SER A 268 5.62 -2.12 -7.64
N ALA A 269 6.80 -1.89 -8.24
CA ALA A 269 7.94 -1.37 -7.54
C ALA A 269 7.87 0.14 -7.30
N VAL A 270 8.18 0.56 -6.06
CA VAL A 270 8.44 1.97 -5.73
C VAL A 270 9.72 2.47 -6.40
N ASP A 271 9.88 3.78 -6.49
CA ASP A 271 11.11 4.40 -7.02
C ASP A 271 12.28 4.27 -6.04
N ILE A 272 13.05 3.21 -6.18
CA ILE A 272 14.26 2.95 -5.37
C ILE A 272 15.52 3.63 -5.93
N SER A 273 15.39 4.47 -6.95
CA SER A 273 16.49 5.24 -7.53
C SER A 273 16.87 6.46 -6.69
N ARG A 274 16.07 6.79 -5.69
CA ARG A 274 16.24 7.91 -4.77
C ARG A 274 16.49 7.40 -3.35
N ASP A 275 16.96 8.31 -2.50
CA ASP A 275 17.29 7.98 -1.11
C ASP A 275 16.08 7.96 -0.17
N GLY A 276 14.86 8.06 -0.70
CA GLY A 276 13.66 8.10 0.10
C GLY A 276 12.37 7.89 -0.69
N LEU A 277 11.29 7.68 0.02
CA LEU A 277 9.99 7.34 -0.53
C LEU A 277 9.21 8.55 -1.11
N GLN A 278 9.57 9.79 -0.76
CA GLN A 278 8.83 10.98 -1.20
C GLN A 278 8.57 11.00 -2.71
N THR A 279 9.55 10.60 -3.55
CA THR A 279 9.37 10.62 -5.01
C THR A 279 8.22 9.76 -5.49
N THR A 280 8.01 8.59 -4.88
CA THR A 280 6.87 7.72 -5.20
C THR A 280 5.57 8.40 -4.81
N TRP A 281 5.48 8.92 -3.60
CA TRP A 281 4.29 9.63 -3.12
C TRP A 281 3.96 10.88 -3.92
N ASP A 282 4.96 11.66 -4.33
CA ASP A 282 4.76 12.85 -5.17
C ASP A 282 4.16 12.51 -6.56
N LEU A 283 4.39 11.29 -7.05
CA LEU A 283 3.88 10.83 -8.35
C LEU A 283 2.51 10.15 -8.28
N GLN A 284 2.15 9.57 -7.14
CA GLN A 284 0.90 8.81 -6.98
C GLN A 284 -0.36 9.54 -7.45
N PRO A 285 -0.62 10.80 -7.04
CA PRO A 285 -1.84 11.49 -7.43
C PRO A 285 -1.99 11.63 -8.95
N ARG A 286 -0.87 11.87 -9.63
CA ARG A 286 -0.88 11.99 -11.10
C ARG A 286 -1.12 10.65 -11.78
N SER A 287 -0.58 9.57 -11.22
CA SER A 287 -0.81 8.22 -11.74
C SER A 287 -2.26 7.78 -11.54
N ARG A 288 -2.85 8.12 -10.40
CA ARG A 288 -4.27 7.88 -10.12
C ARG A 288 -5.18 8.66 -11.06
N ASP A 289 -4.91 9.95 -11.28
CA ASP A 289 -5.67 10.76 -12.25
C ASP A 289 -5.51 10.22 -13.68
N ARG A 290 -4.30 9.80 -14.06
CA ARG A 290 -4.03 9.15 -15.36
C ARG A 290 -4.86 7.88 -15.53
N GLN A 291 -4.88 6.98 -14.55
CA GLN A 291 -5.66 5.75 -14.62
C GLN A 291 -7.16 6.03 -14.68
N PHE A 292 -7.66 6.99 -13.90
CA PHE A 292 -9.05 7.42 -13.96
C PHE A 292 -9.42 7.92 -15.36
N GLN A 293 -8.63 8.85 -15.90
CA GLN A 293 -8.91 9.51 -17.18
C GLN A 293 -8.67 8.59 -18.38
N ASP A 294 -7.56 7.83 -18.37
CA ASP A 294 -7.07 7.13 -19.57
C ASP A 294 -7.53 5.67 -19.63
N ALA A 295 -8.03 5.11 -18.51
CA ALA A 295 -8.49 3.73 -18.46
C ALA A 295 -9.93 3.61 -17.96
N MET A 296 -10.27 4.13 -16.77
CA MET A 296 -11.59 3.91 -16.15
C MET A 296 -12.70 4.65 -16.90
N LEU A 297 -12.56 5.93 -17.20
CA LEU A 297 -13.57 6.68 -17.97
C LEU A 297 -13.72 6.15 -19.40
N PRO A 298 -12.66 5.82 -20.16
CA PRO A 298 -12.80 5.13 -21.44
C PRO A 298 -13.48 3.75 -21.35
N TYR A 299 -13.28 3.01 -20.26
CA TYR A 299 -14.03 1.77 -20.01
C TYR A 299 -15.52 2.06 -19.85
N VAL A 300 -15.88 3.05 -19.04
CA VAL A 300 -17.29 3.49 -18.86
C VAL A 300 -17.91 3.92 -20.20
N ALA A 301 -17.19 4.71 -21.00
CA ALA A 301 -17.67 5.17 -22.30
C ALA A 301 -17.89 4.01 -23.31
N ARG A 302 -17.05 2.96 -23.26
CA ARG A 302 -17.23 1.79 -24.14
C ARG A 302 -18.42 0.91 -23.79
N HIS A 303 -18.91 1.03 -22.55
CA HIS A 303 -20.04 0.25 -22.04
C HIS A 303 -21.27 1.15 -21.76
N ASP A 304 -21.54 2.08 -22.69
CA ASP A 304 -22.68 3.02 -22.59
C ASP A 304 -24.04 2.28 -22.45
N GLU A 305 -24.15 1.08 -23.00
CA GLU A 305 -25.34 0.23 -22.86
C GLU A 305 -25.64 -0.19 -21.41
N ILE A 306 -24.64 -0.09 -20.51
CA ILE A 306 -24.81 -0.37 -19.07
C ILE A 306 -24.88 0.92 -18.27
N PHE A 307 -23.99 1.88 -18.59
CA PHE A 307 -23.77 3.05 -17.77
C PHE A 307 -24.64 4.24 -18.15
N ASP A 308 -25.10 4.33 -19.40
CA ASP A 308 -25.99 5.41 -19.92
C ASP A 308 -25.41 6.81 -19.65
N LEU A 309 -24.13 6.99 -19.98
CA LEU A 309 -23.39 8.26 -19.82
C LEU A 309 -22.88 8.85 -21.15
N GLY A 310 -23.06 8.12 -22.25
CA GLY A 310 -22.51 8.42 -23.57
C GLY A 310 -21.16 7.76 -23.83
N ASP A 311 -20.70 7.83 -25.07
CA ASP A 311 -19.53 7.15 -25.60
C ASP A 311 -18.24 8.03 -25.63
N ASP A 312 -18.32 9.24 -25.09
CA ASP A 312 -17.17 10.16 -25.00
C ASP A 312 -16.66 10.27 -23.56
N PRO A 313 -15.48 9.71 -23.25
CA PRO A 313 -14.92 9.74 -21.90
C PRO A 313 -14.66 11.16 -21.38
N MET A 314 -14.40 12.13 -22.25
CA MET A 314 -14.20 13.52 -21.82
C MET A 314 -15.52 14.17 -21.40
N GLN A 315 -16.62 13.88 -22.08
CA GLN A 315 -17.95 14.36 -21.66
C GLN A 315 -18.38 13.72 -20.34
N ILE A 316 -18.05 12.42 -20.11
CA ILE A 316 -18.31 11.76 -18.83
C ILE A 316 -17.51 12.45 -17.73
N ARG A 317 -16.23 12.80 -17.99
CA ARG A 317 -15.40 13.56 -17.05
C ARG A 317 -15.99 14.93 -16.75
N GLU A 318 -16.39 15.70 -17.78
CA GLU A 318 -17.03 17.00 -17.60
C GLU A 318 -18.29 16.88 -16.72
N ARG A 319 -19.15 15.90 -16.97
CA ARG A 319 -20.34 15.65 -16.14
C ARG A 319 -19.98 15.34 -14.68
N TRP A 320 -18.96 14.50 -14.44
CA TRP A 320 -18.44 14.23 -13.10
C TRP A 320 -17.96 15.49 -12.39
N GLU A 321 -17.22 16.34 -13.10
CA GLU A 321 -16.69 17.59 -12.55
C GLU A 321 -17.81 18.64 -12.34
N ASP A 322 -18.80 18.71 -13.22
CA ASP A 322 -19.94 19.65 -13.15
C ASP A 322 -20.84 19.38 -11.95
N VAL A 323 -21.04 18.12 -11.59
CA VAL A 323 -21.79 17.73 -10.37
C VAL A 323 -20.96 17.85 -9.08
N GLY A 324 -19.77 18.42 -9.17
CA GLY A 324 -18.87 18.67 -8.06
C GLY A 324 -17.77 17.60 -7.88
N GLY A 325 -17.99 16.36 -8.30
CA GLY A 325 -16.99 15.31 -8.21
C GLY A 325 -16.32 15.25 -6.83
N THR A 326 -15.01 15.12 -6.77
CA THR A 326 -14.24 15.14 -5.53
C THR A 326 -14.10 16.52 -4.87
N ARG A 327 -14.70 17.57 -5.44
CA ARG A 327 -14.80 18.88 -4.78
C ARG A 327 -15.94 18.95 -3.76
N THR A 328 -16.75 17.92 -3.65
CA THR A 328 -17.78 17.78 -2.62
C THR A 328 -17.39 16.67 -1.66
N GLN A 329 -17.76 16.82 -0.40
CA GLN A 329 -17.49 15.79 0.63
C GLN A 329 -18.10 14.42 0.25
N LEU A 330 -19.34 14.41 -0.28
CA LEU A 330 -19.97 13.19 -0.76
C LEU A 330 -19.17 12.55 -1.90
N GLY A 331 -18.76 13.34 -2.89
CA GLY A 331 -18.01 12.81 -4.04
C GLY A 331 -16.63 12.27 -3.65
N MET A 332 -16.04 12.81 -2.60
CA MET A 332 -14.79 12.26 -2.05
C MET A 332 -14.98 10.96 -1.31
N ILE A 333 -16.04 10.85 -0.52
CA ILE A 333 -16.39 9.59 0.13
C ILE A 333 -16.60 8.53 -0.96
N VAL A 334 -17.33 8.86 -2.02
CA VAL A 334 -17.55 7.96 -3.17
C VAL A 334 -16.23 7.60 -3.85
N ALA A 335 -15.40 8.58 -4.15
CA ALA A 335 -14.10 8.34 -4.80
C ALA A 335 -13.16 7.50 -3.91
N GLY A 336 -13.04 7.82 -2.63
CA GLY A 336 -12.16 7.13 -1.69
C GLY A 336 -12.62 5.71 -1.35
N SER A 337 -13.93 5.52 -1.14
CA SER A 337 -14.46 4.24 -0.66
C SER A 337 -14.81 3.26 -1.79
N PHE A 338 -15.06 3.73 -3.02
CA PHE A 338 -15.52 2.88 -4.11
C PHE A 338 -14.66 2.95 -5.37
N LEU A 339 -14.14 4.12 -5.76
CA LEU A 339 -13.39 4.23 -7.02
C LEU A 339 -11.90 3.96 -6.84
N LEU A 340 -11.32 4.44 -5.74
CA LEU A 340 -9.91 4.26 -5.49
C LEU A 340 -9.52 2.78 -5.27
N PRO A 341 -10.32 1.93 -4.59
CA PRO A 341 -10.09 0.49 -4.55
C PRO A 341 -10.02 -0.16 -5.94
N ALA A 342 -10.90 0.21 -6.85
CA ALA A 342 -10.91 -0.30 -8.22
C ALA A 342 -9.65 0.10 -9.02
N MET A 343 -8.88 1.10 -8.58
CA MET A 343 -7.58 1.43 -9.18
C MET A 343 -6.46 0.50 -8.73
N TYR A 344 -6.66 -0.27 -7.67
CA TYR A 344 -5.74 -1.33 -7.26
C TYR A 344 -6.07 -2.68 -7.91
N ASP A 345 -7.29 -2.82 -8.43
CA ASP A 345 -7.76 -4.06 -9.07
C ASP A 345 -8.73 -3.72 -10.21
N THR A 346 -8.24 -3.75 -11.45
CA THR A 346 -9.03 -3.42 -12.64
C THR A 346 -10.21 -4.39 -12.89
N SER A 347 -10.23 -5.54 -12.24
CA SER A 347 -11.39 -6.44 -12.27
C SER A 347 -12.65 -5.82 -11.64
N GLN A 348 -12.50 -4.74 -10.87
CA GLN A 348 -13.60 -3.99 -10.24
C GLN A 348 -14.09 -2.80 -11.07
N TYR A 349 -13.59 -2.61 -12.30
CA TYR A 349 -13.99 -1.47 -13.14
C TYR A 349 -15.49 -1.45 -13.48
N LEU A 350 -16.12 -2.62 -13.62
CA LEU A 350 -17.57 -2.70 -13.84
C LEU A 350 -18.36 -2.15 -12.64
N ASP A 351 -17.96 -2.54 -11.44
CA ASP A 351 -18.58 -2.10 -10.20
C ASP A 351 -18.38 -0.61 -9.97
N ALA A 352 -17.13 -0.13 -10.09
CA ALA A 352 -16.79 1.28 -9.94
C ALA A 352 -17.44 2.17 -11.02
N GLY A 353 -17.48 1.71 -12.28
CA GLY A 353 -18.16 2.40 -13.38
C GLY A 353 -19.66 2.58 -13.13
N SER A 354 -20.31 1.55 -12.55
CA SER A 354 -21.74 1.66 -12.19
C SER A 354 -21.98 2.67 -11.07
N VAL A 355 -21.02 2.79 -10.11
CA VAL A 355 -21.07 3.83 -9.06
C VAL A 355 -20.85 5.21 -9.64
N ILE A 356 -19.89 5.40 -10.56
CA ILE A 356 -19.69 6.68 -11.28
C ILE A 356 -20.98 7.11 -11.96
N ALA A 357 -21.61 6.19 -12.70
CA ALA A 357 -22.83 6.49 -13.46
C ALA A 357 -23.99 6.87 -12.55
N ALA A 358 -24.23 6.12 -11.49
CA ALA A 358 -25.28 6.41 -10.52
C ALA A 358 -25.02 7.73 -9.78
N TYR A 359 -23.78 8.00 -9.38
CA TYR A 359 -23.39 9.25 -8.73
C TYR A 359 -23.71 10.46 -9.63
N ILE A 360 -23.26 10.44 -10.88
CA ILE A 360 -23.50 11.54 -11.83
C ILE A 360 -25.00 11.78 -11.99
N ARG A 361 -25.80 10.76 -12.30
CA ARG A 361 -27.24 10.90 -12.51
C ARG A 361 -27.99 11.43 -11.29
N ILE A 362 -27.65 10.98 -10.10
CA ILE A 362 -28.27 11.46 -8.86
C ILE A 362 -27.87 12.91 -8.61
N MET A 363 -26.61 13.27 -8.75
CA MET A 363 -26.13 14.63 -8.48
C MET A 363 -26.54 15.65 -9.55
N GLU A 364 -26.86 15.24 -10.77
CA GLU A 364 -27.50 16.11 -11.78
C GLU A 364 -28.93 16.51 -11.38
N SER A 365 -29.59 15.73 -10.52
CA SER A 365 -30.97 15.96 -10.08
C SER A 365 -31.10 16.61 -8.70
N GLU A 366 -30.08 16.53 -7.85
CA GLU A 366 -30.07 17.04 -6.49
C GLU A 366 -28.68 17.50 -6.04
N ALA A 367 -28.60 18.33 -5.01
CA ALA A 367 -27.34 18.75 -4.44
C ALA A 367 -26.76 17.65 -3.52
N ALA A 368 -25.42 17.59 -3.42
CA ALA A 368 -24.73 16.75 -2.48
C ALA A 368 -25.09 17.14 -1.03
N ALA A 369 -25.40 16.15 -0.21
CA ALA A 369 -25.66 16.35 1.21
C ALA A 369 -24.38 16.77 1.94
N THR A 370 -24.54 17.68 2.89
CA THR A 370 -23.43 18.22 3.70
C THR A 370 -23.38 17.64 5.12
N ASP A 371 -24.43 16.93 5.53
CA ASP A 371 -24.47 16.26 6.84
C ASP A 371 -24.27 14.74 6.70
N PRO A 372 -23.67 14.08 7.71
CA PRO A 372 -23.33 12.65 7.61
C PRO A 372 -24.53 11.74 7.31
N ALA A 373 -25.71 12.01 7.90
CA ALA A 373 -26.89 11.17 7.68
C ALA A 373 -27.45 11.32 6.25
N GLY A 374 -27.44 12.53 5.72
CA GLY A 374 -27.80 12.80 4.34
C GLY A 374 -26.82 12.17 3.37
N GLN A 375 -25.52 12.27 3.61
CA GLN A 375 -24.47 11.62 2.83
C GLN A 375 -24.66 10.11 2.81
N ARG A 376 -24.88 9.49 3.96
CA ARG A 376 -25.15 8.04 4.06
C ARG A 376 -26.36 7.64 3.21
N THR A 377 -27.45 8.38 3.31
CA THR A 377 -28.67 8.12 2.53
C THR A 377 -28.42 8.24 1.02
N GLN A 378 -27.65 9.24 0.59
CA GLN A 378 -27.29 9.41 -0.82
C GLN A 378 -26.38 8.28 -1.30
N ILE A 379 -25.38 7.87 -0.52
CA ILE A 379 -24.51 6.71 -0.84
C ILE A 379 -25.35 5.44 -1.03
N GLU A 380 -26.25 5.14 -0.11
CA GLU A 380 -27.11 3.96 -0.23
C GLU A 380 -27.99 4.01 -1.51
N ARG A 381 -28.48 5.18 -1.90
CA ARG A 381 -29.20 5.36 -3.17
C ARG A 381 -28.30 5.16 -4.38
N ILE A 382 -27.09 5.73 -4.36
CA ILE A 382 -26.10 5.55 -5.43
C ILE A 382 -25.81 4.06 -5.62
N LEU A 383 -25.55 3.33 -4.55
CA LEU A 383 -25.29 1.89 -4.61
C LEU A 383 -26.49 1.10 -5.10
N ALA A 384 -27.71 1.45 -4.68
CA ALA A 384 -28.94 0.78 -5.15
C ALA A 384 -29.17 1.00 -6.65
N GLU A 385 -28.94 2.21 -7.16
CA GLU A 385 -29.06 2.53 -8.58
C GLU A 385 -27.95 1.85 -9.39
N ALA A 386 -26.71 1.90 -8.92
CA ALA A 386 -25.57 1.22 -9.54
C ALA A 386 -25.85 -0.29 -9.69
N ARG A 387 -26.28 -0.94 -8.62
CA ARG A 387 -26.67 -2.35 -8.63
C ARG A 387 -27.78 -2.68 -9.65
N ALA A 388 -28.77 -1.80 -9.77
CA ALA A 388 -29.90 -1.99 -10.66
C ALA A 388 -29.51 -1.94 -12.15
N SER A 389 -28.48 -1.15 -12.52
CA SER A 389 -27.97 -1.05 -13.89
C SER A 389 -27.18 -2.28 -14.35
N LEU A 390 -26.65 -3.07 -13.42
CA LEU A 390 -25.81 -4.22 -13.73
C LEU A 390 -26.59 -5.45 -14.19
N PRO A 391 -26.01 -6.28 -15.08
CA PRO A 391 -26.51 -7.62 -15.39
C PRO A 391 -26.75 -8.44 -14.12
N ALA A 392 -27.72 -9.35 -14.17
CA ALA A 392 -28.12 -10.10 -12.98
C ALA A 392 -26.98 -10.94 -12.39
N GLU A 393 -26.14 -11.49 -13.25
CA GLU A 393 -24.97 -12.32 -12.92
C GLU A 393 -23.86 -11.55 -12.21
N GLU A 394 -23.76 -10.23 -12.39
CA GLU A 394 -22.71 -9.40 -11.80
C GLU A 394 -23.11 -8.81 -10.43
N ARG A 395 -24.39 -8.88 -10.06
CA ARG A 395 -24.92 -8.24 -8.85
C ARG A 395 -24.35 -8.80 -7.55
N ASP A 396 -24.02 -10.09 -7.51
CA ASP A 396 -23.41 -10.71 -6.32
C ASP A 396 -21.96 -10.21 -6.12
N SER A 397 -21.22 -9.90 -7.21
CA SER A 397 -19.92 -9.26 -7.14
C SER A 397 -20.05 -7.84 -6.62
N PHE A 398 -20.96 -7.09 -7.21
CA PHE A 398 -21.24 -5.72 -6.78
C PHE A 398 -21.66 -5.64 -5.30
N ASP A 399 -22.49 -6.57 -4.81
CA ASP A 399 -22.92 -6.58 -3.41
C ASP A 399 -21.72 -6.72 -2.45
N ARG A 400 -20.70 -7.50 -2.82
CA ARG A 400 -19.45 -7.63 -2.04
C ARG A 400 -18.60 -6.36 -2.12
N PHE A 401 -18.47 -5.78 -3.31
CA PHE A 401 -17.80 -4.52 -3.54
C PHE A 401 -18.45 -3.39 -2.74
N ALA A 402 -19.77 -3.24 -2.81
CA ALA A 402 -20.52 -2.23 -2.07
C ALA A 402 -20.41 -2.42 -0.55
N ALA A 403 -20.42 -3.66 -0.06
CA ALA A 403 -20.28 -3.95 1.36
C ALA A 403 -18.93 -3.46 1.92
N ARG A 404 -17.83 -3.66 1.17
CA ARG A 404 -16.50 -3.17 1.56
C ARG A 404 -16.46 -1.64 1.61
N GLY A 405 -16.94 -0.98 0.56
CA GLY A 405 -16.99 0.49 0.56
C GLY A 405 -17.84 1.07 1.68
N LEU A 406 -18.94 0.39 2.05
CA LEU A 406 -19.78 0.79 3.19
C LEU A 406 -19.10 0.57 4.55
N GLU A 407 -18.21 -0.41 4.68
CA GLU A 407 -17.38 -0.60 5.87
C GLU A 407 -16.46 0.60 6.07
N THR A 408 -15.76 1.04 5.02
CA THR A 408 -14.93 2.27 5.03
C THR A 408 -15.74 3.53 5.39
N VAL A 409 -16.94 3.69 4.82
CA VAL A 409 -17.84 4.80 5.19
C VAL A 409 -18.21 4.74 6.68
N GLY A 410 -18.48 3.55 7.22
CA GLY A 410 -18.83 3.36 8.63
C GLY A 410 -17.68 3.70 9.58
N GLU A 411 -16.45 3.35 9.24
CA GLU A 411 -15.25 3.70 10.02
C GLU A 411 -15.06 5.21 10.08
N ARG A 412 -15.21 5.89 8.95
CA ARG A 412 -15.19 7.34 8.87
C ARG A 412 -16.27 7.98 9.76
N GLU A 413 -17.52 7.50 9.70
CA GLU A 413 -18.62 8.00 10.53
C GLU A 413 -18.30 7.87 12.03
N GLN A 414 -17.68 6.76 12.46
CA GLN A 414 -17.25 6.54 13.84
C GLN A 414 -16.20 7.56 14.27
N LEU A 415 -15.25 7.87 13.40
CA LEU A 415 -14.22 8.86 13.70
C LEU A 415 -14.81 10.27 13.83
N VAL A 416 -15.65 10.68 12.86
CA VAL A 416 -16.37 11.97 12.94
C VAL A 416 -17.13 12.06 14.25
N ALA A 417 -17.80 11.00 14.69
CA ALA A 417 -18.52 10.96 15.96
C ALA A 417 -17.56 11.12 17.17
N ALA A 418 -16.43 10.42 17.16
CA ALA A 418 -15.41 10.53 18.21
C ALA A 418 -14.83 11.95 18.28
N THR A 419 -14.52 12.55 17.13
CA THR A 419 -14.04 13.95 17.03
C THR A 419 -15.05 14.93 17.62
N GLN A 420 -16.33 14.79 17.28
CA GLN A 420 -17.40 15.65 17.81
C GLN A 420 -17.62 15.47 19.30
N ALA A 421 -17.39 14.27 19.84
CA ALA A 421 -17.47 13.98 21.25
C ALA A 421 -16.24 14.45 22.05
N GLY A 422 -15.13 14.74 21.39
CA GLY A 422 -13.83 15.03 22.01
C GLY A 422 -13.19 13.80 22.63
N ASP A 423 -13.51 12.61 22.09
CA ASP A 423 -12.95 11.34 22.55
C ASP A 423 -11.55 11.12 21.97
N ALA A 424 -10.68 10.47 22.75
CA ALA A 424 -9.37 10.08 22.27
C ALA A 424 -9.48 8.96 21.23
N VAL A 425 -8.72 9.09 20.15
CA VAL A 425 -8.64 8.13 19.05
C VAL A 425 -7.28 7.45 19.09
N THR A 426 -7.27 6.12 19.02
CA THR A 426 -6.06 5.31 18.92
C THR A 426 -5.97 4.70 17.53
N PHE A 427 -4.82 4.84 16.89
CA PHE A 427 -4.56 4.36 15.55
C PHE A 427 -3.18 3.68 15.45
N GLU A 428 -2.98 2.86 14.42
CA GLU A 428 -1.70 2.22 14.14
C GLU A 428 -0.73 3.21 13.48
N GLY A 429 0.39 3.49 14.15
CA GLY A 429 1.38 4.48 13.71
C GLY A 429 2.45 3.94 12.77
N ALA A 430 2.46 2.64 12.46
CA ALA A 430 3.55 2.01 11.70
C ALA A 430 3.69 2.56 10.28
N PHE A 431 2.57 2.83 9.59
CA PHE A 431 2.59 3.40 8.25
C PHE A 431 3.38 4.71 8.19
N SER A 432 3.00 5.67 9.03
CA SER A 432 3.65 6.98 9.09
C SER A 432 5.08 6.89 9.62
N ALA A 433 5.31 6.07 10.66
CA ALA A 433 6.64 5.91 11.23
C ALA A 433 7.65 5.38 10.21
N ILE A 434 7.31 4.31 9.47
CA ILE A 434 8.18 3.74 8.45
C ILE A 434 8.36 4.71 7.29
N ARG A 435 7.26 5.20 6.72
CA ARG A 435 7.27 6.06 5.54
C ARG A 435 8.09 7.32 5.77
N CYS A 436 7.86 7.99 6.90
CA CYS A 436 8.46 9.28 7.20
C CYS A 436 9.92 9.19 7.67
N GLN A 437 10.33 8.04 8.23
CA GLN A 437 11.72 7.82 8.59
C GLN A 437 12.60 7.35 7.42
N ASP A 438 11.98 6.86 6.34
CA ASP A 438 12.70 6.34 5.19
C ASP A 438 12.96 7.44 4.14
N GLY A 439 14.14 8.08 4.25
CA GLY A 439 14.65 9.08 3.33
C GLY A 439 14.41 10.51 3.77
N GLN A 440 14.62 11.40 2.81
CA GLN A 440 14.52 12.85 3.04
C GLN A 440 13.16 13.35 2.55
N TRP A 441 12.36 13.89 3.45
CA TRP A 441 11.09 14.54 3.13
C TRP A 441 11.23 16.06 3.18
N ASN A 442 10.49 16.76 2.33
CA ASN A 442 10.47 18.21 2.38
C ASN A 442 9.70 18.67 3.63
N THR A 443 10.33 19.51 4.45
CA THR A 443 9.76 20.01 5.71
C THR A 443 9.14 21.40 5.59
N SER A 444 9.05 21.96 4.37
CA SER A 444 8.52 23.30 4.14
C SER A 444 7.02 23.27 3.90
N GLN A 445 6.25 23.95 4.74
CA GLN A 445 4.82 24.15 4.54
C GLN A 445 4.53 24.83 3.19
N GLY A 446 5.33 25.83 2.80
CA GLY A 446 5.19 26.49 1.50
C GLY A 446 5.39 25.55 0.29
N TYR A 447 6.26 24.53 0.42
CA TYR A 447 6.40 23.50 -0.58
C TYR A 447 5.10 22.70 -0.70
N TRP A 448 4.57 22.19 0.41
CA TRP A 448 3.36 21.36 0.40
C TRP A 448 2.13 22.14 -0.05
N THR A 449 1.94 23.38 0.38
CA THR A 449 0.88 24.25 -0.13
C THR A 449 0.96 24.39 -1.65
N SER A 450 2.16 24.67 -2.19
CA SER A 450 2.33 24.79 -3.65
C SER A 450 2.14 23.46 -4.38
N TRP A 451 2.51 22.35 -3.76
CA TRP A 451 2.34 21.01 -4.33
C TRP A 451 0.88 20.64 -4.46
N VAL A 452 0.10 20.91 -3.43
CA VAL A 452 -1.34 20.69 -3.41
C VAL A 452 -2.05 21.57 -4.46
N ASP A 453 -1.73 22.87 -4.51
CA ASP A 453 -2.27 23.76 -5.54
C ASP A 453 -1.94 23.26 -6.96
N ASP A 454 -0.76 22.69 -7.16
CA ASP A 454 -0.36 22.12 -8.44
C ASP A 454 -1.16 20.85 -8.77
N LEU A 455 -1.40 19.99 -7.78
CA LEU A 455 -2.23 18.80 -7.95
C LEU A 455 -3.68 19.14 -8.28
N GLY A 456 -4.27 20.12 -7.61
CA GLY A 456 -5.63 20.58 -7.93
C GLY A 456 -5.81 21.03 -9.38
N ARG A 457 -4.72 21.45 -10.04
CA ARG A 457 -4.71 21.81 -11.46
C ARG A 457 -4.36 20.64 -12.39
N LYS A 458 -3.48 19.74 -11.99
CA LYS A 458 -2.86 18.72 -12.86
C LYS A 458 -3.42 17.31 -12.66
N ALA A 459 -4.01 17.07 -11.52
CA ALA A 459 -4.65 15.82 -11.16
C ALA A 459 -5.95 16.09 -10.39
N PRO A 460 -6.92 16.81 -11.01
CA PRO A 460 -8.07 17.35 -10.31
C PRO A 460 -9.00 16.29 -9.72
N TRP A 461 -8.94 15.06 -10.21
CA TRP A 461 -9.77 13.98 -9.68
C TRP A 461 -9.34 13.54 -8.28
N ILE A 462 -8.05 13.48 -8.01
CA ILE A 462 -7.50 12.97 -6.76
C ILE A 462 -6.68 14.01 -5.99
N GLY A 463 -6.25 15.08 -6.66
CA GLY A 463 -5.35 16.07 -6.09
C GLY A 463 -5.89 16.74 -4.84
N VAL A 464 -7.21 16.91 -4.78
CA VAL A 464 -7.90 17.45 -3.60
C VAL A 464 -7.94 16.47 -2.43
N LEU A 465 -7.71 15.17 -2.67
CA LEU A 465 -7.65 14.14 -1.64
C LEU A 465 -6.24 13.99 -1.05
N MET A 466 -5.26 14.74 -1.55
CA MET A 466 -3.86 14.64 -1.12
C MET A 466 -3.50 15.86 -0.31
N GLY A 467 -3.53 15.72 0.99
CA GLY A 467 -3.10 16.75 1.92
C GLY A 467 -1.59 16.95 1.99
N PRO A 468 -1.12 17.82 2.90
CA PRO A 468 0.30 17.94 3.21
C PRO A 468 0.81 16.64 3.82
N SER A 469 2.03 16.25 3.51
CA SER A 469 2.59 15.05 4.09
C SER A 469 2.92 15.24 5.57
N GLU A 470 2.42 14.36 6.43
CA GLU A 470 2.78 14.29 7.85
C GLU A 470 4.30 14.12 8.04
N CYS A 471 4.99 13.59 7.03
CA CYS A 471 6.43 13.42 7.06
C CYS A 471 7.21 14.74 7.16
N MET A 472 6.57 15.88 6.87
CA MET A 472 7.18 17.19 7.09
C MET A 472 7.47 17.50 8.56
N TYR A 473 6.75 16.85 9.48
CA TYR A 473 6.92 17.03 10.93
C TYR A 473 7.79 15.95 11.57
N TRP A 474 8.25 14.96 10.79
CA TRP A 474 9.03 13.83 11.31
C TRP A 474 10.50 14.20 11.50
N PRO A 475 11.08 14.01 12.71
CA PRO A 475 12.42 14.55 13.03
C PRO A 475 13.57 13.65 12.58
N ALA A 476 13.33 12.34 12.42
CA ALA A 476 14.36 11.36 12.11
C ALA A 476 14.18 10.80 10.71
N GLN A 477 15.28 10.67 9.98
CA GLN A 477 15.28 10.19 8.60
C GLN A 477 16.49 9.29 8.38
N THR A 478 16.28 8.15 7.72
CA THR A 478 17.32 7.19 7.33
C THR A 478 17.47 7.17 5.81
N SER A 479 18.67 6.95 5.33
CA SER A 479 18.92 6.81 3.90
C SER A 479 19.14 5.37 3.51
N MET A 480 18.59 4.96 2.37
CA MET A 480 18.81 3.62 1.83
C MET A 480 20.30 3.36 1.59
N PRO A 481 20.86 2.22 2.04
CA PRO A 481 22.25 1.91 1.82
C PRO A 481 22.59 1.78 0.34
N SER A 482 23.85 2.08 0.01
CA SER A 482 24.34 1.91 -1.35
C SER A 482 24.28 0.47 -1.81
N GLN A 483 24.00 0.24 -3.09
CA GLN A 483 24.06 -1.11 -3.64
C GLN A 483 25.46 -1.72 -3.51
N PRO A 484 25.56 -3.04 -3.20
CA PRO A 484 26.83 -3.75 -3.26
C PRO A 484 27.45 -3.61 -4.65
N GLY A 485 28.76 -3.28 -4.69
CA GLY A 485 29.51 -3.23 -5.93
C GLY A 485 29.87 -4.63 -6.45
N GLY A 486 29.98 -4.81 -7.78
CA GLY A 486 30.64 -5.94 -8.38
C GLY A 486 29.75 -7.14 -8.79
N LYS A 487 30.39 -8.29 -9.06
CA LYS A 487 29.77 -9.49 -9.63
C LYS A 487 28.84 -10.25 -8.66
N GLY A 488 28.71 -9.83 -7.42
CA GLY A 488 27.94 -10.52 -6.39
C GLY A 488 26.56 -9.92 -6.12
N ALA A 489 26.10 -8.95 -6.95
CA ALA A 489 24.75 -8.44 -6.81
C ALA A 489 23.72 -9.54 -7.09
N PRO A 490 22.73 -9.74 -6.21
CA PRO A 490 21.68 -10.73 -6.43
C PRO A 490 20.90 -10.47 -7.70
N ASN A 491 20.40 -11.53 -8.34
CA ASN A 491 19.45 -11.41 -9.43
C ASN A 491 18.10 -10.98 -8.87
N THR A 492 17.41 -10.11 -9.60
CA THR A 492 16.11 -9.57 -9.21
C THR A 492 15.18 -9.56 -10.40
N VAL A 493 13.91 -9.86 -10.18
CA VAL A 493 12.86 -9.66 -11.18
C VAL A 493 11.94 -8.54 -10.67
N ILE A 494 11.64 -7.57 -11.53
CA ILE A 494 10.62 -6.55 -11.30
C ILE A 494 9.47 -6.83 -12.27
N VAL A 495 8.24 -6.79 -11.77
CA VAL A 495 7.04 -6.74 -12.60
C VAL A 495 6.29 -5.45 -12.31
N GLN A 496 5.76 -4.79 -13.37
CA GLN A 496 5.19 -3.45 -13.27
C GLN A 496 4.05 -3.22 -14.24
N SER A 497 2.90 -2.77 -13.73
CA SER A 497 1.77 -2.30 -14.53
C SER A 497 2.01 -0.92 -15.12
N GLU A 498 1.56 -0.68 -16.36
CA GLU A 498 1.71 0.61 -17.03
C GLU A 498 0.96 1.75 -16.32
N LEU A 499 -0.23 1.45 -15.80
CA LEU A 499 -1.13 2.44 -15.20
C LEU A 499 -1.23 2.32 -13.68
N ASP A 500 -0.26 1.64 -13.04
CA ASP A 500 -0.25 1.47 -11.59
C ASP A 500 -0.50 2.79 -10.85
N ALA A 501 -1.59 2.84 -10.09
CA ALA A 501 -2.04 4.04 -9.39
C ALA A 501 -1.27 4.31 -8.09
N ALA A 502 -0.65 3.28 -7.50
CA ALA A 502 0.02 3.36 -6.21
C ALA A 502 1.54 3.47 -6.32
N THR A 503 2.15 2.65 -7.19
CA THR A 503 3.58 2.70 -7.50
C THR A 503 3.76 3.00 -8.99
N PRO A 504 3.83 4.29 -9.34
CA PRO A 504 3.80 4.73 -10.72
C PRO A 504 4.85 4.04 -11.60
N TYR A 505 4.47 3.66 -12.82
CA TYR A 505 5.29 2.99 -13.82
C TYR A 505 6.71 3.55 -13.96
N GLU A 506 6.83 4.88 -13.92
CA GLU A 506 8.11 5.58 -14.00
C GLU A 506 9.04 5.22 -12.83
N GLY A 507 8.48 4.93 -11.65
CA GLY A 507 9.24 4.48 -10.48
C GLY A 507 9.83 3.09 -10.67
N GLY A 508 9.02 2.13 -11.09
CA GLY A 508 9.44 0.75 -11.39
C GLY A 508 10.51 0.69 -12.47
N HIS A 509 10.36 1.48 -13.54
CA HIS A 509 11.37 1.59 -14.60
C HIS A 509 12.70 2.16 -14.10
N ARG A 510 12.66 3.20 -13.24
CA ARG A 510 13.88 3.74 -12.62
C ARG A 510 14.50 2.73 -11.66
N ALA A 511 13.67 1.98 -10.91
CA ALA A 511 14.13 0.90 -10.05
C ALA A 511 14.93 -0.14 -10.83
N ALA A 512 14.40 -0.61 -11.96
CA ALA A 512 15.08 -1.55 -12.83
C ALA A 512 16.41 -1.00 -13.41
N GLY A 513 16.48 0.31 -13.62
CA GLY A 513 17.68 0.98 -14.14
C GLY A 513 18.83 1.10 -13.12
N VAL A 514 18.53 1.06 -11.80
CA VAL A 514 19.54 1.21 -10.74
C VAL A 514 19.92 -0.11 -10.08
N LEU A 515 19.02 -1.10 -10.04
CA LEU A 515 19.33 -2.43 -9.55
C LEU A 515 20.17 -3.20 -10.60
N ARG A 516 21.22 -3.85 -10.12
CA ARG A 516 22.07 -4.68 -10.99
C ARG A 516 21.46 -6.06 -11.15
N ASN A 517 21.74 -6.71 -12.28
CA ASN A 517 21.22 -8.05 -12.60
C ASN A 517 19.71 -8.14 -12.49
N THR A 518 19.01 -7.15 -13.01
CA THR A 518 17.55 -7.04 -12.92
C THR A 518 16.90 -7.30 -14.26
N SER A 519 15.83 -8.08 -14.24
CA SER A 519 14.88 -8.22 -15.35
C SER A 519 13.61 -7.42 -15.03
N LEU A 520 13.08 -6.70 -16.01
CA LEU A 520 11.84 -5.95 -15.91
C LEU A 520 10.79 -6.57 -16.84
N ILE A 521 9.67 -6.96 -16.25
CA ILE A 521 8.46 -7.39 -16.98
C ILE A 521 7.46 -6.27 -16.86
N SER A 522 7.18 -5.56 -17.95
CA SER A 522 6.15 -4.54 -18.02
C SER A 522 4.85 -5.14 -18.54
N VAL A 523 3.72 -4.74 -17.96
CA VAL A 523 2.39 -5.15 -18.43
C VAL A 523 1.67 -3.92 -18.96
N ASP A 524 1.53 -3.86 -20.29
CA ASP A 524 0.87 -2.77 -21.01
C ASP A 524 -0.64 -2.79 -20.80
N ASN A 525 -1.25 -1.62 -20.76
CA ASN A 525 -2.70 -1.42 -20.58
C ASN A 525 -3.25 -1.93 -19.23
N GLU A 526 -2.38 -2.32 -18.31
CA GLU A 526 -2.76 -2.82 -16.99
C GLU A 526 -2.71 -1.71 -15.93
N GLY A 527 -3.74 -1.67 -15.09
CA GLY A 527 -3.83 -0.73 -13.96
C GLY A 527 -3.71 -1.41 -12.59
N THR A 528 -3.82 -2.73 -12.53
CA THR A 528 -3.79 -3.50 -11.28
C THR A 528 -2.45 -3.33 -10.56
N HIS A 529 -2.52 -3.09 -9.26
CA HIS A 529 -1.41 -3.00 -8.35
C HIS A 529 -1.16 -4.34 -7.67
N GLY A 530 0.02 -4.94 -7.89
CA GLY A 530 0.33 -6.30 -7.45
C GLY A 530 -0.16 -7.36 -8.45
N LEU A 531 0.78 -7.88 -9.25
CA LEU A 531 0.45 -8.70 -10.41
C LEU A 531 0.66 -10.19 -10.19
N PHE A 532 1.77 -10.59 -9.55
CA PHE A 532 2.12 -12.01 -9.48
C PHE A 532 1.38 -12.77 -8.37
N PRO A 533 0.78 -13.93 -8.64
CA PRO A 533 0.50 -14.52 -9.95
C PRO A 533 -0.60 -13.76 -10.70
N TYR A 534 -0.35 -13.48 -11.98
CA TYR A 534 -1.23 -12.64 -12.81
C TYR A 534 -2.23 -13.45 -13.65
N GLY A 535 -1.88 -14.70 -13.95
CA GLY A 535 -2.74 -15.59 -14.73
C GLY A 535 -2.40 -15.66 -16.21
N THR A 536 -1.31 -15.02 -16.66
CA THR A 536 -0.84 -15.12 -18.05
C THR A 536 0.53 -15.82 -18.15
N GLU A 537 0.73 -16.59 -19.24
CA GLU A 537 2.04 -17.22 -19.48
C GLU A 537 3.17 -16.21 -19.63
N CYS A 538 2.88 -15.02 -20.16
CA CYS A 538 3.87 -13.98 -20.40
C CYS A 538 4.47 -13.45 -19.09
N VAL A 539 3.66 -13.25 -18.06
CA VAL A 539 4.08 -12.76 -16.74
C VAL A 539 4.52 -13.90 -15.84
N ASP A 540 3.67 -14.92 -15.68
CA ASP A 540 3.87 -15.93 -14.65
C ASP A 540 4.97 -16.92 -14.97
N THR A 541 5.10 -17.34 -16.24
CA THR A 541 6.09 -18.37 -16.61
C THR A 541 7.54 -17.92 -16.37
N PRO A 542 7.98 -16.71 -16.79
CA PRO A 542 9.35 -16.26 -16.52
C PRO A 542 9.64 -16.12 -15.02
N ILE A 543 8.66 -15.67 -14.22
CA ILE A 543 8.80 -15.52 -12.77
C ILE A 543 8.90 -16.90 -12.11
N ARG A 544 8.00 -17.83 -12.46
CA ARG A 544 8.01 -19.19 -11.95
C ARG A 544 9.33 -19.90 -12.29
N ASP A 545 9.78 -19.83 -13.54
CA ASP A 545 11.03 -20.45 -13.99
C ASP A 545 12.25 -19.85 -13.27
N TYR A 546 12.22 -18.55 -13.00
CA TYR A 546 13.24 -17.89 -12.18
C TYR A 546 13.28 -18.46 -10.76
N PHE A 547 12.13 -18.63 -10.10
CA PHE A 547 12.08 -19.22 -8.77
C PHE A 547 12.47 -20.71 -8.77
N LEU A 548 12.00 -21.51 -9.71
CA LEU A 548 12.21 -22.96 -9.70
C LEU A 548 13.61 -23.35 -10.19
N THR A 549 14.14 -22.66 -11.21
CA THR A 549 15.38 -23.10 -11.88
C THR A 549 16.52 -22.09 -11.77
N GLY A 550 16.24 -20.84 -11.40
CA GLY A 550 17.19 -19.72 -11.45
C GLY A 550 17.37 -19.12 -12.85
N ALA A 551 16.54 -19.52 -13.81
CA ALA A 551 16.58 -18.95 -15.16
C ALA A 551 16.17 -17.47 -15.10
N GLN A 552 17.14 -16.56 -15.35
CA GLN A 552 16.85 -15.13 -15.33
C GLN A 552 15.99 -14.79 -16.56
N PRO A 553 14.85 -14.11 -16.40
CA PRO A 553 14.08 -13.58 -17.52
C PRO A 553 14.91 -12.63 -18.40
N ALA A 554 14.44 -12.33 -19.60
CA ALA A 554 15.04 -11.30 -20.43
C ALA A 554 15.17 -9.97 -19.64
N GLU A 555 16.19 -9.17 -19.97
CA GLU A 555 16.44 -7.88 -19.31
C GLU A 555 15.19 -6.99 -19.29
N LYS A 556 14.42 -7.03 -20.40
CA LYS A 556 13.13 -6.37 -20.53
C LYS A 556 12.16 -7.24 -21.30
N SER A 557 10.97 -7.39 -20.77
CA SER A 557 9.85 -8.07 -21.41
C SER A 557 8.62 -7.17 -21.37
N LEU A 558 7.79 -7.29 -22.39
CA LEU A 558 6.53 -6.57 -22.49
C LEU A 558 5.40 -7.59 -22.64
N CYS A 559 4.41 -7.51 -21.78
CA CYS A 559 3.23 -8.35 -21.75
C CYS A 559 1.98 -7.49 -21.91
N ASP A 560 0.90 -8.06 -22.43
CA ASP A 560 -0.38 -7.38 -22.49
C ASP A 560 -1.20 -7.65 -21.21
N ALA A 561 -2.08 -6.70 -20.87
CA ALA A 561 -3.07 -6.85 -19.81
C ALA A 561 -4.03 -8.02 -20.05
N VAL A 562 -4.69 -8.49 -19.00
CA VAL A 562 -5.91 -9.31 -19.13
C VAL A 562 -7.08 -8.42 -19.58
N PRO A 563 -8.08 -8.96 -20.31
CA PRO A 563 -9.28 -8.19 -20.65
C PRO A 563 -10.01 -7.70 -19.40
N LEU A 564 -10.52 -6.47 -19.45
CA LEU A 564 -11.39 -5.91 -18.42
C LEU A 564 -12.74 -6.67 -18.36
N PRO A 565 -13.50 -6.54 -17.28
CA PRO A 565 -14.82 -7.17 -17.17
C PRO A 565 -15.67 -6.91 -18.42
N LEU A 566 -16.38 -7.93 -18.89
CA LEU A 566 -17.21 -7.93 -20.11
C LEU A 566 -16.44 -7.77 -21.43
N GLU A 567 -15.14 -7.55 -21.41
CA GLU A 567 -14.29 -7.49 -22.62
C GLU A 567 -13.65 -8.85 -22.91
N THR A 568 -13.34 -9.10 -24.19
CA THR A 568 -12.71 -10.35 -24.65
C THR A 568 -11.26 -10.17 -25.07
N GLN A 569 -10.82 -8.93 -25.17
CA GLN A 569 -9.48 -8.51 -25.57
C GLN A 569 -9.06 -7.31 -24.72
N PRO A 570 -7.79 -7.17 -24.35
CA PRO A 570 -7.29 -5.93 -23.77
C PRO A 570 -7.51 -4.77 -24.74
N VAL A 571 -7.97 -3.64 -24.22
CA VAL A 571 -8.13 -2.41 -24.98
C VAL A 571 -6.93 -1.52 -24.75
N GLN A 572 -6.35 -1.02 -25.83
CA GLN A 572 -5.20 -0.15 -25.75
C GLN A 572 -5.54 1.19 -25.13
N VAL A 573 -4.80 1.55 -24.10
CA VAL A 573 -4.88 2.88 -23.48
C VAL A 573 -4.28 3.92 -24.42
N ALA A 574 -4.88 5.11 -24.48
CA ALA A 574 -4.43 6.18 -25.36
C ALA A 574 -2.98 6.58 -25.03
N GLY A 575 -2.10 6.45 -26.01
CA GLY A 575 -0.67 6.75 -25.87
C GLY A 575 0.20 5.61 -25.37
N ALA A 576 -0.37 4.45 -25.07
CA ALA A 576 0.40 3.25 -24.74
C ALA A 576 1.17 2.69 -25.95
N PRO A 577 2.34 2.06 -25.74
CA PRO A 577 3.05 1.35 -26.81
C PRO A 577 2.20 0.21 -27.37
N THR A 578 2.13 0.09 -28.70
CA THR A 578 1.44 -1.04 -29.33
C THR A 578 2.30 -2.28 -29.32
N HIS A 579 1.91 -3.30 -28.57
CA HIS A 579 2.47 -4.63 -28.72
C HIS A 579 1.59 -5.47 -29.66
N LYS A 580 2.20 -6.11 -30.67
CA LYS A 580 1.52 -7.03 -31.58
C LYS A 580 1.95 -8.44 -31.23
N GLY A 581 1.18 -9.13 -30.42
CA GLY A 581 1.37 -10.55 -30.13
C GLY A 581 0.04 -11.26 -29.90
N ASP A 582 -0.03 -12.56 -30.21
CA ASP A 582 -1.18 -13.37 -29.84
C ASP A 582 -1.15 -13.62 -28.33
N ILE A 583 -2.11 -13.07 -27.60
CA ILE A 583 -2.24 -13.26 -26.16
C ILE A 583 -2.72 -14.70 -25.91
N LYS A 584 -1.85 -15.53 -25.35
CA LYS A 584 -2.25 -16.84 -24.83
C LYS A 584 -2.69 -16.66 -23.36
N ILE A 585 -3.96 -16.40 -23.17
CA ILE A 585 -4.56 -16.38 -21.84
C ILE A 585 -4.69 -17.83 -21.37
N SER A 586 -3.83 -18.23 -20.44
CA SER A 586 -4.04 -19.44 -19.67
C SER A 586 -5.11 -19.12 -18.61
N MET A 587 -6.36 -19.43 -18.91
CA MET A 587 -7.49 -19.30 -17.97
C MET A 587 -7.22 -20.22 -16.78
N ARG A 588 -6.49 -19.74 -15.77
CA ARG A 588 -6.38 -20.43 -14.50
C ARG A 588 -7.74 -20.52 -13.85
N THR A 589 -7.95 -21.62 -13.13
CA THR A 589 -9.23 -22.01 -12.51
C THR A 589 -9.82 -20.89 -11.65
N ASP A 590 -11.13 -20.90 -11.48
CA ASP A 590 -11.88 -19.99 -10.59
C ASP A 590 -11.28 -19.89 -9.17
N ALA A 591 -10.57 -20.93 -8.72
CA ALA A 591 -9.85 -20.94 -7.45
C ALA A 591 -8.69 -19.91 -7.40
N VAL A 592 -7.94 -19.70 -8.50
CA VAL A 592 -6.83 -18.71 -8.55
C VAL A 592 -7.40 -17.30 -8.61
N ARG A 593 -8.51 -17.09 -9.36
CA ARG A 593 -9.20 -15.80 -9.38
C ARG A 593 -9.73 -15.43 -7.99
N GLU A 594 -10.35 -16.40 -7.30
CA GLU A 594 -10.83 -16.19 -5.94
C GLU A 594 -9.68 -15.94 -4.95
N ALA A 595 -8.55 -16.64 -5.09
CA ALA A 595 -7.37 -16.41 -4.27
C ALA A 595 -6.76 -15.02 -4.54
N ASN A 596 -6.68 -14.59 -5.81
CA ASN A 596 -6.23 -13.25 -6.18
C ASN A 596 -7.17 -12.19 -5.58
N ARG A 597 -8.48 -12.38 -5.70
CA ARG A 597 -9.48 -11.47 -5.13
C ARG A 597 -9.34 -11.34 -3.61
N ILE A 598 -9.15 -12.44 -2.88
CA ILE A 598 -8.95 -12.40 -1.42
C ILE A 598 -7.64 -11.70 -1.07
N THR A 599 -6.62 -11.86 -1.88
CA THR A 599 -5.34 -11.18 -1.69
C THR A 599 -5.47 -9.68 -1.95
N HIS A 600 -6.16 -9.29 -3.02
CA HIS A 600 -6.47 -7.89 -3.28
C HIS A 600 -7.38 -7.30 -2.19
N ASP A 601 -8.39 -8.05 -1.71
CA ASP A 601 -9.21 -7.65 -0.55
C ASP A 601 -8.37 -7.46 0.73
N ALA A 602 -7.28 -8.21 0.92
CA ALA A 602 -6.38 -8.04 2.04
C ALA A 602 -5.45 -6.84 1.87
N ILE A 603 -4.90 -6.64 0.66
CA ILE A 603 -4.11 -5.44 0.30
C ILE A 603 -4.98 -4.20 0.47
N GLU A 604 -6.20 -4.23 -0.04
CA GLU A 604 -7.16 -3.15 0.02
C GLU A 604 -7.50 -2.78 1.46
N ARG A 605 -7.79 -3.75 2.33
CA ARG A 605 -8.01 -3.49 3.76
C ARG A 605 -6.80 -2.87 4.43
N GLN A 606 -5.61 -3.35 4.15
CA GLN A 606 -4.38 -2.76 4.67
C GLN A 606 -4.14 -1.34 4.16
N LEU A 607 -4.53 -1.06 2.93
CA LEU A 607 -4.46 0.28 2.36
C LEU A 607 -5.53 1.19 2.95
N ILE A 608 -6.71 0.66 3.25
CA ILE A 608 -7.77 1.36 3.97
C ILE A 608 -7.32 1.61 5.41
N ASP A 609 -6.82 0.59 6.11
CA ASP A 609 -6.28 0.70 7.47
C ASP A 609 -5.09 1.68 7.54
N SER A 610 -4.21 1.64 6.55
CA SER A 610 -3.08 2.58 6.47
C SER A 610 -3.50 4.00 6.05
N ARG A 611 -4.62 4.16 5.36
CA ARG A 611 -5.23 5.47 5.03
C ARG A 611 -6.00 6.05 6.19
N ALA A 612 -6.48 5.21 7.10
CA ALA A 612 -7.04 5.66 8.36
C ALA A 612 -6.09 6.58 9.14
N VAL A 613 -4.84 6.60 8.77
CA VAL A 613 -3.75 7.36 9.42
C VAL A 613 -3.38 8.65 8.68
N THR A 614 -3.92 8.92 7.47
CA THR A 614 -3.68 10.20 6.81
C THR A 614 -4.86 11.15 7.08
N PRO A 615 -4.71 12.13 7.99
CA PRO A 615 -5.76 13.11 8.34
C PRO A 615 -6.15 14.01 7.18
N ASP A 616 -5.47 13.92 6.10
CA ASP A 616 -5.28 14.94 5.10
C ASP A 616 -6.40 15.03 4.08
N ILE A 617 -7.26 14.03 4.00
CA ILE A 617 -8.24 13.95 2.94
C ILE A 617 -9.43 14.89 3.17
N GLU A 618 -9.85 15.09 4.41
CA GLU A 618 -11.07 15.84 4.69
C GLU A 618 -10.86 17.33 5.00
N ALA A 619 -9.77 17.65 5.67
CA ALA A 619 -9.46 19.04 5.98
C ALA A 619 -9.04 19.87 4.75
N PHE A 620 -8.64 19.17 3.67
CA PHE A 620 -8.28 19.77 2.39
C PHE A 620 -9.48 20.28 1.59
N LEU A 621 -10.66 20.03 2.06
CA LEU A 621 -11.91 20.22 1.35
C LEU A 621 -12.73 21.40 1.85
N GLU A 622 -12.32 22.00 2.94
CA GLU A 622 -13.01 23.15 3.51
C GLU A 622 -12.40 24.52 3.10
N ASP A 623 -11.28 24.55 2.35
CA ASP A 623 -10.71 25.72 1.71
C ASP A 623 -10.99 25.72 0.19
#